data_6c7b3fc4662f9623e819c1e8d4b9c7ae
#
_entry.id   6c7b3fc4662f9623e819c1e8d4b9c7ae
#
_cell.length_a   1.000
_cell.length_b   1.000
_cell.length_c   1.000
_cell.angle_alpha   90.00
_cell.angle_beta   90.00
_cell.angle_gamma   90.00
#
_symmetry.space_group_name_H-M   'P 1'
#
loop_
_entity.id
_entity.type
_entity.pdbx_description
1 polymer ?
#
loop_
_entity_poly.entity_id
_entity_poly.type
_entity_poly.pdbx_seq_one_letter_code
_entity_poly.pdbx_strand_id
1 'polypeptide(L)'
;MTLDKKYKVQNFEWNTLYITVLGYSFWLLAIYVRLIYQIHYIYTLPLSIVGIYTLFTPLHEATHNNISSNKLINQTLGNIIIIPYFFSSFETFTYIHLQHHAHTNKDKDPDKFSRFGMISCMCMIVHYYYYYFNSLVQRNVCIQNGYLNQNIVYIICNWFIVCIGYMIGILNHIFILWIIPSFIGIGLLSYIFDYLPHRNHKHIDKYTHTKMTDGLLTLNNKIGNNIISILTC
;
A
#
# COMPACT_ATOMS: atom_id res chain seq x y z
N MET A 1 -16.61 -5.31 -27.46
CA MET A 1 -17.33 -4.53 -26.45
C MET A 1 -16.53 -3.25 -26.22
N THR A 2 -16.94 -2.13 -26.81
CA THR A 2 -16.26 -0.83 -26.64
C THR A 2 -16.62 -0.30 -25.28
N LEU A 3 -15.66 -0.27 -24.35
CA LEU A 3 -15.81 0.42 -23.07
C LEU A 3 -16.27 1.86 -23.33
N ASP A 4 -17.35 2.23 -22.67
CA ASP A 4 -17.98 3.54 -22.78
C ASP A 4 -16.89 4.61 -22.52
N LYS A 5 -16.84 5.67 -23.34
CA LYS A 5 -15.85 6.76 -23.22
C LYS A 5 -15.80 7.36 -21.80
N LYS A 6 -16.88 7.21 -21.02
CA LYS A 6 -17.01 7.67 -19.64
C LYS A 6 -16.01 7.00 -18.67
N TYR A 7 -15.49 5.80 -19.00
CA TYR A 7 -14.56 5.04 -18.13
C TYR A 7 -13.11 5.03 -18.65
N LYS A 8 -12.82 5.82 -19.69
CA LYS A 8 -11.42 6.03 -20.10
C LYS A 8 -10.80 7.08 -19.19
N VAL A 9 -9.64 6.75 -18.62
CA VAL A 9 -8.80 7.72 -17.91
C VAL A 9 -8.61 8.94 -18.82
N GLN A 10 -8.98 10.09 -18.30
CA GLN A 10 -8.68 11.35 -18.97
C GLN A 10 -7.16 11.54 -19.01
N ASN A 11 -6.66 12.58 -19.69
CA ASN A 11 -5.21 12.76 -19.85
C ASN A 11 -4.43 12.71 -18.54
N PHE A 12 -5.04 13.14 -17.41
CA PHE A 12 -4.44 13.11 -16.08
C PHE A 12 -5.49 13.29 -14.96
N GLU A 13 -5.38 12.48 -13.88
CA GLU A 13 -6.24 12.52 -12.69
C GLU A 13 -5.65 13.42 -11.61
N TRP A 14 -6.07 14.67 -11.57
CA TRP A 14 -5.58 15.67 -10.63
C TRP A 14 -5.91 15.36 -9.16
N ASN A 15 -7.03 14.69 -8.89
CA ASN A 15 -7.41 14.28 -7.53
C ASN A 15 -6.39 13.31 -6.95
N THR A 16 -5.90 12.37 -7.74
CA THR A 16 -4.85 11.43 -7.32
C THR A 16 -3.54 12.16 -7.01
N LEU A 17 -3.16 13.16 -7.81
CA LEU A 17 -1.99 13.98 -7.50
C LEU A 17 -2.19 14.78 -6.21
N TYR A 18 -3.38 15.35 -5.98
CA TYR A 18 -3.68 16.08 -4.75
C TYR A 18 -3.54 15.16 -3.51
N ILE A 19 -4.09 13.94 -3.55
CA ILE A 19 -3.96 12.95 -2.46
C ILE A 19 -2.48 12.57 -2.26
N THR A 20 -1.72 12.43 -3.35
CA THR A 20 -0.27 12.17 -3.28
C THR A 20 0.46 13.28 -2.52
N VAL A 21 0.22 14.53 -2.90
CA VAL A 21 0.82 15.70 -2.24
C VAL A 21 0.41 15.75 -0.77
N LEU A 22 -0.86 15.48 -0.45
CA LEU A 22 -1.35 15.45 0.92
C LEU A 22 -0.66 14.37 1.77
N GLY A 23 -0.55 13.14 1.27
CA GLY A 23 0.11 12.05 1.96
C GLY A 23 1.59 12.33 2.22
N TYR A 24 2.31 12.83 1.21
CA TYR A 24 3.69 13.27 1.37
C TYR A 24 3.82 14.44 2.35
N SER A 25 2.89 15.39 2.33
CA SER A 25 2.90 16.53 3.26
C SER A 25 2.81 16.08 4.71
N PHE A 26 1.95 15.11 5.04
CA PHE A 26 1.86 14.56 6.38
C PHE A 26 3.15 13.82 6.78
N TRP A 27 3.68 12.98 5.91
CA TRP A 27 4.90 12.23 6.21
C TRP A 27 6.12 13.13 6.39
N LEU A 28 6.34 14.07 5.47
CA LEU A 28 7.46 15.01 5.52
C LEU A 28 7.30 16.03 6.67
N LEU A 29 6.07 16.44 6.98
CA LEU A 29 5.81 17.28 8.14
C LEU A 29 6.17 16.58 9.45
N ALA A 30 5.83 15.29 9.59
CA ALA A 30 6.22 14.52 10.77
C ALA A 30 7.74 14.49 10.96
N ILE A 31 8.49 14.27 9.87
CA ILE A 31 9.95 14.29 9.88
C ILE A 31 10.47 15.69 10.24
N TYR A 32 9.95 16.72 9.58
CA TYR A 32 10.36 18.10 9.77
C TYR A 32 10.17 18.57 11.21
N VAL A 33 8.94 18.42 11.77
CA VAL A 33 8.66 18.87 13.13
C VAL A 33 9.43 18.06 14.18
N ARG A 34 9.75 16.81 13.91
CA ARG A 34 10.61 16.03 14.80
C ARG A 34 12.05 16.51 14.77
N LEU A 35 12.61 16.73 13.59
CA LEU A 35 14.03 17.09 13.45
C LEU A 35 14.30 18.54 13.88
N ILE A 36 13.42 19.46 13.54
CA ILE A 36 13.64 20.90 13.80
C ILE A 36 13.12 21.34 15.17
N TYR A 37 11.89 20.91 15.53
CA TYR A 37 11.24 21.33 16.78
C TYR A 37 11.31 20.28 17.89
N GLN A 38 11.95 19.13 17.62
CA GLN A 38 12.08 18.02 18.57
C GLN A 38 10.75 17.53 19.18
N ILE A 39 9.65 17.70 18.43
CA ILE A 39 8.32 17.22 18.84
C ILE A 39 8.38 15.72 19.16
N HIS A 40 7.77 15.31 20.28
CA HIS A 40 7.83 13.93 20.74
C HIS A 40 7.21 12.95 19.75
N TYR A 41 7.78 11.74 19.64
CA TYR A 41 7.35 10.71 18.69
C TYR A 41 5.87 10.31 18.83
N ILE A 42 5.27 10.45 20.01
CA ILE A 42 3.86 10.17 20.22
C ILE A 42 2.94 10.97 19.30
N TYR A 43 3.37 12.14 18.83
CA TYR A 43 2.64 12.98 17.90
C TYR A 43 3.09 12.79 16.45
N THR A 44 4.39 12.57 16.22
CA THR A 44 4.95 12.50 14.87
C THR A 44 4.77 11.10 14.25
N LEU A 45 4.78 10.03 15.04
CA LEU A 45 4.53 8.68 14.56
C LEU A 45 3.11 8.51 13.96
N PRO A 46 2.01 8.90 14.64
CA PRO A 46 0.68 8.84 14.03
C PRO A 46 0.58 9.68 12.75
N LEU A 47 1.22 10.85 12.71
CA LEU A 47 1.23 11.70 11.52
C LEU A 47 1.93 11.00 10.33
N SER A 48 3.06 10.33 10.58
CA SER A 48 3.74 9.50 9.57
C SER A 48 2.87 8.35 9.08
N ILE A 49 2.16 7.67 9.98
CA ILE A 49 1.26 6.57 9.63
C ILE A 49 0.12 7.08 8.73
N VAL A 50 -0.50 8.21 9.09
CA VAL A 50 -1.55 8.84 8.28
C VAL A 50 -1.02 9.21 6.89
N GLY A 51 0.18 9.77 6.80
CA GLY A 51 0.82 10.09 5.52
C GLY A 51 0.97 8.86 4.62
N ILE A 52 1.55 7.78 5.15
CA ILE A 52 1.76 6.54 4.41
C ILE A 52 0.43 5.88 4.03
N TYR A 53 -0.53 5.84 4.96
CA TYR A 53 -1.87 5.32 4.68
C TYR A 53 -2.56 6.09 3.53
N THR A 54 -2.49 7.42 3.54
CA THR A 54 -3.07 8.28 2.49
C THR A 54 -2.46 8.01 1.12
N LEU A 55 -1.18 7.65 1.04
CA LEU A 55 -0.49 7.35 -0.21
C LEU A 55 -0.92 6.02 -0.85
N PHE A 56 -1.70 5.19 -0.15
CA PHE A 56 -2.18 3.93 -0.72
C PHE A 56 -3.10 4.13 -1.92
N THR A 57 -4.08 5.03 -1.82
CA THR A 57 -5.01 5.30 -2.92
C THR A 57 -4.28 5.69 -4.21
N PRO A 58 -3.38 6.70 -4.23
CA PRO A 58 -2.63 7.00 -5.44
C PRO A 58 -1.68 5.88 -5.89
N LEU A 59 -1.12 5.09 -4.97
CA LEU A 59 -0.31 3.92 -5.33
C LEU A 59 -1.15 2.86 -6.06
N HIS A 60 -2.34 2.58 -5.55
CA HIS A 60 -3.31 1.67 -6.15
C HIS A 60 -3.72 2.15 -7.56
N GLU A 61 -4.05 3.43 -7.72
CA GLU A 61 -4.42 4.01 -9.01
C GLU A 61 -3.26 3.97 -10.03
N ALA A 62 -2.02 4.18 -9.58
CA ALA A 62 -0.83 4.00 -10.42
C ALA A 62 -0.69 2.57 -10.95
N THR A 63 -0.96 1.57 -10.08
CA THR A 63 -0.93 0.15 -10.43
C THR A 63 -1.92 -0.21 -11.53
N HIS A 64 -3.11 0.40 -11.51
CA HIS A 64 -4.15 0.20 -12.52
C HIS A 64 -4.00 1.09 -13.77
N ASN A 65 -2.95 1.90 -13.83
CA ASN A 65 -2.74 2.92 -14.88
C ASN A 65 -3.90 3.94 -14.97
N ASN A 66 -4.47 4.31 -13.81
CA ASN A 66 -5.62 5.22 -13.71
C ASN A 66 -5.22 6.69 -13.47
N ILE A 67 -3.95 6.99 -13.18
CA ILE A 67 -3.51 8.39 -12.98
C ILE A 67 -3.43 9.13 -14.30
N SER A 68 -2.98 8.45 -15.36
CA SER A 68 -2.82 9.08 -16.69
C SER A 68 -3.03 8.06 -17.81
N SER A 69 -3.46 8.55 -18.95
CA SER A 69 -3.45 7.77 -20.20
C SER A 69 -2.04 7.39 -20.66
N ASN A 70 -1.01 8.07 -20.16
CA ASN A 70 0.39 7.75 -20.44
C ASN A 70 0.93 6.78 -19.38
N LYS A 71 1.26 5.56 -19.81
CA LYS A 71 1.79 4.50 -18.94
C LYS A 71 3.09 4.90 -18.22
N LEU A 72 3.96 5.67 -18.88
CA LEU A 72 5.21 6.12 -18.27
C LEU A 72 4.94 7.06 -17.08
N ILE A 73 3.92 7.90 -17.14
CA ILE A 73 3.53 8.78 -16.02
C ILE A 73 3.06 7.93 -14.84
N ASN A 74 2.20 6.92 -15.07
CA ASN A 74 1.76 6.02 -14.00
C ASN A 74 2.95 5.30 -13.34
N GLN A 75 3.87 4.80 -14.14
CA GLN A 75 5.07 4.12 -13.63
C GLN A 75 5.98 5.06 -12.83
N THR A 76 6.24 6.26 -13.35
CA THR A 76 7.07 7.25 -12.66
C THR A 76 6.46 7.70 -11.35
N LEU A 77 5.16 8.03 -11.35
CA LEU A 77 4.45 8.41 -10.12
C LEU A 77 4.37 7.24 -9.14
N GLY A 78 4.09 6.02 -9.61
CA GLY A 78 4.10 4.83 -8.77
C GLY A 78 5.43 4.62 -8.06
N ASN A 79 6.56 4.78 -8.78
CA ASN A 79 7.90 4.70 -8.20
C ASN A 79 8.21 5.82 -7.20
N ILE A 80 7.64 7.00 -7.37
CA ILE A 80 7.74 8.08 -6.38
C ILE A 80 6.86 7.74 -5.16
N ILE A 81 5.59 7.39 -5.39
CA ILE A 81 4.61 7.16 -4.32
C ILE A 81 5.00 5.98 -3.41
N ILE A 82 5.71 4.98 -3.93
CA ILE A 82 6.13 3.80 -3.14
C ILE A 82 7.25 4.11 -2.13
N ILE A 83 7.98 5.22 -2.25
CA ILE A 83 9.16 5.51 -1.41
C ILE A 83 8.87 5.43 0.11
N PRO A 84 7.76 5.96 0.65
CA PRO A 84 7.43 5.81 2.06
C PRO A 84 7.13 4.37 2.48
N TYR A 85 6.84 3.47 1.54
CA TYR A 85 6.68 2.04 1.83
C TYR A 85 8.03 1.32 1.76
N PHE A 86 8.70 1.26 2.87
CA PHE A 86 10.09 0.80 2.98
C PHE A 86 10.37 -0.57 2.35
N PHE A 87 9.38 -1.45 2.31
CA PHE A 87 9.58 -2.88 2.08
C PHE A 87 9.36 -3.37 0.65
N SER A 88 8.84 -2.56 -0.27
CA SER A 88 8.47 -3.05 -1.60
C SER A 88 8.73 -2.03 -2.69
N SER A 89 9.27 -2.48 -3.83
CA SER A 89 9.28 -1.67 -5.06
C SER A 89 7.88 -1.56 -5.66
N PHE A 90 7.66 -0.55 -6.50
CA PHE A 90 6.39 -0.36 -7.17
C PHE A 90 6.02 -1.56 -8.05
N GLU A 91 6.98 -2.15 -8.73
CA GLU A 91 6.78 -3.31 -9.60
C GLU A 91 6.36 -4.55 -8.80
N THR A 92 6.98 -4.77 -7.63
CA THR A 92 6.61 -5.87 -6.74
C THR A 92 5.20 -5.67 -6.18
N PHE A 93 4.89 -4.46 -5.72
CA PHE A 93 3.55 -4.12 -5.26
C PHE A 93 2.52 -4.34 -6.37
N THR A 94 2.77 -3.82 -7.58
CA THR A 94 1.90 -3.99 -8.75
C THR A 94 1.68 -5.47 -9.06
N TYR A 95 2.74 -6.28 -9.06
CA TYR A 95 2.63 -7.72 -9.31
C TYR A 95 1.73 -8.42 -8.29
N ILE A 96 1.98 -8.22 -6.98
CA ILE A 96 1.21 -8.84 -5.91
C ILE A 96 -0.25 -8.40 -5.99
N HIS A 97 -0.50 -7.10 -6.14
CA HIS A 97 -1.83 -6.54 -6.23
C HIS A 97 -2.65 -7.07 -7.41
N LEU A 98 -2.04 -7.17 -8.59
CA LEU A 98 -2.71 -7.77 -9.75
C LEU A 98 -2.92 -9.28 -9.61
N GLN A 99 -2.05 -10.01 -8.88
CA GLN A 99 -2.29 -11.41 -8.53
C GLN A 99 -3.48 -11.54 -7.57
N HIS A 100 -3.65 -10.63 -6.61
CA HIS A 100 -4.86 -10.57 -5.78
C HIS A 100 -6.11 -10.42 -6.65
N HIS A 101 -6.15 -9.46 -7.57
CA HIS A 101 -7.30 -9.29 -8.47
C HIS A 101 -7.59 -10.51 -9.34
N ALA A 102 -6.56 -11.21 -9.83
CA ALA A 102 -6.71 -12.40 -10.65
C ALA A 102 -7.19 -13.62 -9.86
N HIS A 103 -6.86 -13.68 -8.58
CA HIS A 103 -7.06 -14.85 -7.73
C HIS A 103 -7.90 -14.58 -6.47
N THR A 104 -8.57 -13.44 -6.39
CA THR A 104 -9.39 -13.04 -5.23
C THR A 104 -10.21 -14.20 -4.69
N ASN A 105 -10.11 -14.45 -3.38
CA ASN A 105 -10.78 -15.53 -2.66
C ASN A 105 -10.32 -16.96 -2.98
N LYS A 106 -9.35 -17.18 -3.89
CA LYS A 106 -8.79 -18.50 -4.22
C LYS A 106 -7.55 -18.81 -3.39
N ASP A 107 -7.07 -20.05 -3.48
CA ASP A 107 -5.85 -20.46 -2.75
C ASP A 107 -4.57 -19.76 -3.19
N LYS A 108 -4.56 -19.21 -4.40
CA LYS A 108 -3.43 -18.47 -4.97
C LYS A 108 -3.49 -16.97 -4.70
N ASP A 109 -4.50 -16.50 -3.98
CA ASP A 109 -4.65 -15.10 -3.59
C ASP A 109 -3.56 -14.71 -2.58
N PRO A 110 -2.67 -13.76 -2.88
CA PRO A 110 -1.63 -13.32 -1.94
C PRO A 110 -2.21 -12.71 -0.66
N ASP A 111 -3.42 -12.13 -0.72
CA ASP A 111 -4.05 -11.47 0.42
C ASP A 111 -4.87 -12.43 1.28
N LYS A 112 -4.95 -13.71 0.90
CA LYS A 112 -5.67 -14.75 1.65
C LYS A 112 -5.18 -14.87 3.11
N PHE A 113 -3.91 -14.56 3.37
CA PHE A 113 -3.32 -14.62 4.70
C PHE A 113 -3.97 -13.63 5.68
N SER A 114 -4.46 -12.49 5.21
CA SER A 114 -5.16 -11.48 6.03
C SER A 114 -6.38 -12.04 6.77
N ARG A 115 -7.01 -13.10 6.24
CA ARG A 115 -8.24 -13.71 6.79
C ARG A 115 -8.08 -14.33 8.16
N PHE A 116 -6.86 -14.57 8.62
CA PHE A 116 -6.60 -15.07 9.96
C PHE A 116 -6.70 -13.99 11.06
N GLY A 117 -7.05 -12.75 10.68
CA GLY A 117 -7.37 -11.66 11.59
C GLY A 117 -6.29 -10.58 11.70
N MET A 118 -6.40 -9.71 12.70
CA MET A 118 -5.55 -8.52 12.86
C MET A 118 -4.05 -8.87 12.90
N ILE A 119 -3.66 -9.93 13.59
CA ILE A 119 -2.23 -10.31 13.69
C ILE A 119 -1.67 -10.68 12.32
N SER A 120 -2.42 -11.45 11.52
CA SER A 120 -1.99 -11.79 10.16
C SER A 120 -1.89 -10.56 9.26
N CYS A 121 -2.81 -9.60 9.40
CA CYS A 121 -2.71 -8.34 8.67
C CYS A 121 -1.43 -7.57 9.03
N MET A 122 -1.05 -7.51 10.30
CA MET A 122 0.21 -6.90 10.71
C MET A 122 1.43 -7.65 10.16
N CYS A 123 1.33 -8.95 9.91
CA CYS A 123 2.40 -9.77 9.33
C CYS A 123 2.39 -9.82 7.79
N MET A 124 1.51 -9.08 7.11
CA MET A 124 1.35 -9.16 5.64
C MET A 124 2.64 -8.87 4.88
N ILE A 125 3.49 -7.96 5.34
CA ILE A 125 4.80 -7.71 4.71
C ILE A 125 5.61 -9.00 4.60
N VAL A 126 5.72 -9.76 5.69
CA VAL A 126 6.47 -11.03 5.72
C VAL A 126 5.82 -12.04 4.77
N HIS A 127 4.49 -12.09 4.76
CA HIS A 127 3.75 -12.98 3.86
C HIS A 127 3.95 -12.60 2.38
N TYR A 128 3.95 -11.31 2.03
CA TYR A 128 4.21 -10.86 0.67
C TYR A 128 5.61 -11.23 0.19
N TYR A 129 6.64 -11.13 1.04
CA TYR A 129 7.97 -11.62 0.69
C TYR A 129 7.99 -13.11 0.43
N TYR A 130 7.33 -13.90 1.29
CA TYR A 130 7.21 -15.34 1.08
C TYR A 130 6.48 -15.66 -0.23
N TYR A 131 5.35 -15.02 -0.49
CA TYR A 131 4.57 -15.21 -1.71
C TYR A 131 5.37 -14.85 -2.95
N TYR A 132 6.04 -13.70 -2.94
CA TYR A 132 6.84 -13.22 -4.05
C TYR A 132 8.02 -14.16 -4.35
N PHE A 133 8.74 -14.57 -3.31
CA PHE A 133 9.85 -15.51 -3.45
C PHE A 133 9.38 -16.86 -3.99
N ASN A 134 8.27 -17.40 -3.47
CA ASN A 134 7.71 -18.67 -3.92
C ASN A 134 7.25 -18.59 -5.39
N SER A 135 6.63 -17.48 -5.79
CA SER A 135 6.26 -17.23 -7.19
C SER A 135 7.46 -17.13 -8.12
N LEU A 136 8.55 -16.50 -7.66
CA LEU A 136 9.81 -16.40 -8.40
C LEU A 136 10.41 -17.79 -8.68
N VAL A 137 10.52 -18.61 -7.63
CA VAL A 137 11.16 -19.94 -7.73
C VAL A 137 10.33 -20.88 -8.57
N GLN A 138 9.00 -20.89 -8.40
CA GLN A 138 8.14 -21.88 -9.06
C GLN A 138 7.81 -21.56 -10.51
N ARG A 139 7.77 -20.28 -10.91
CA ARG A 139 7.24 -19.87 -12.22
C ARG A 139 8.19 -19.11 -13.11
N ASN A 140 9.37 -18.72 -12.64
CA ASN A 140 10.34 -17.88 -13.37
C ASN A 140 9.77 -16.55 -13.93
N VAL A 141 8.50 -16.25 -13.67
CA VAL A 141 7.78 -15.11 -14.27
C VAL A 141 8.39 -13.79 -13.81
N CYS A 142 8.69 -13.68 -12.52
CA CYS A 142 9.24 -12.43 -11.96
C CYS A 142 10.69 -12.21 -12.38
N ILE A 143 11.45 -13.29 -12.60
CA ILE A 143 12.84 -13.21 -13.08
C ILE A 143 12.85 -12.73 -14.52
N GLN A 144 12.02 -13.30 -15.37
CA GLN A 144 11.95 -12.94 -16.80
C GLN A 144 11.50 -11.49 -17.01
N ASN A 145 10.63 -10.97 -16.14
CA ASN A 145 10.16 -9.59 -16.21
C ASN A 145 11.05 -8.58 -15.45
N GLY A 146 12.14 -9.04 -14.83
CA GLY A 146 13.06 -8.17 -14.10
C GLY A 146 12.53 -7.63 -12.76
N TYR A 147 11.36 -8.05 -12.29
CA TYR A 147 10.76 -7.60 -11.02
C TYR A 147 11.63 -7.91 -9.81
N LEU A 148 12.31 -9.08 -9.82
CA LEU A 148 13.25 -9.44 -8.77
C LEU A 148 14.38 -8.43 -8.67
N ASN A 149 15.02 -8.09 -9.79
CA ASN A 149 16.15 -7.18 -9.81
C ASN A 149 15.75 -5.79 -9.30
N GLN A 150 14.59 -5.29 -9.72
CA GLN A 150 14.06 -4.01 -9.28
C GLN A 150 13.79 -4.00 -7.78
N ASN A 151 13.20 -5.08 -7.24
CA ASN A 151 12.95 -5.18 -5.81
C ASN A 151 14.25 -5.28 -4.99
N ILE A 152 15.23 -6.05 -5.47
CA ILE A 152 16.55 -6.15 -4.83
C ILE A 152 17.24 -4.78 -4.80
N VAL A 153 17.27 -4.07 -5.92
CA VAL A 153 17.84 -2.72 -5.99
C VAL A 153 17.14 -1.79 -5.00
N TYR A 154 15.81 -1.80 -4.97
CA TYR A 154 15.03 -0.99 -4.05
C TYR A 154 15.37 -1.27 -2.57
N ILE A 155 15.44 -2.55 -2.19
CA ILE A 155 15.81 -2.97 -0.83
C ILE A 155 17.23 -2.53 -0.48
N ILE A 156 18.19 -2.73 -1.39
CA ILE A 156 19.58 -2.31 -1.19
C ILE A 156 19.67 -0.80 -0.99
N CYS A 157 18.97 0.00 -1.81
CA CYS A 157 18.94 1.45 -1.67
C CYS A 157 18.36 1.87 -0.30
N ASN A 158 17.27 1.26 0.14
CA ASN A 158 16.67 1.58 1.43
C ASN A 158 17.59 1.21 2.60
N TRP A 159 18.22 0.04 2.57
CA TRP A 159 19.18 -0.35 3.59
C TRP A 159 20.45 0.51 3.56
N PHE A 160 20.87 0.98 2.39
CA PHE A 160 21.98 1.94 2.28
C PHE A 160 21.64 3.26 2.98
N ILE A 161 20.40 3.78 2.83
CA ILE A 161 19.92 4.94 3.58
C ILE A 161 19.95 4.69 5.09
N VAL A 162 19.55 3.49 5.54
CA VAL A 162 19.60 3.10 6.96
C VAL A 162 21.04 3.10 7.47
N CYS A 163 21.99 2.57 6.69
CA CYS A 163 23.41 2.57 7.05
C CYS A 163 23.96 4.00 7.16
N ILE A 164 23.64 4.88 6.21
CA ILE A 164 24.02 6.30 6.30
C ILE A 164 23.40 6.93 7.56
N GLY A 165 22.13 6.67 7.82
CA GLY A 165 21.43 7.19 9.00
C GLY A 165 22.06 6.73 10.32
N TYR A 166 22.56 5.50 10.37
CA TYR A 166 23.35 5.00 11.49
C TYR A 166 24.66 5.81 11.66
N MET A 167 25.41 6.00 10.57
CA MET A 167 26.69 6.72 10.60
C MET A 167 26.55 8.17 11.06
N ILE A 168 25.46 8.85 10.71
CA ILE A 168 25.22 10.25 11.09
C ILE A 168 24.33 10.39 12.35
N GLY A 169 24.01 9.28 13.03
CA GLY A 169 23.30 9.30 14.32
C GLY A 169 21.79 9.53 14.27
N ILE A 170 21.13 9.39 13.11
CA ILE A 170 19.68 9.59 12.95
C ILE A 170 18.89 8.29 12.82
N LEU A 171 19.50 7.14 13.13
CA LEU A 171 18.89 5.82 12.97
C LEU A 171 17.51 5.71 13.63
N ASN A 172 17.36 6.24 14.88
CA ASN A 172 16.09 6.23 15.60
C ASN A 172 14.98 6.98 14.84
N HIS A 173 15.31 8.08 14.15
CA HIS A 173 14.34 8.83 13.35
C HIS A 173 13.89 8.02 12.13
N ILE A 174 14.81 7.33 11.46
CA ILE A 174 14.49 6.45 10.33
C ILE A 174 13.55 5.32 10.77
N PHE A 175 13.87 4.66 11.89
CA PHE A 175 13.01 3.59 12.39
C PHE A 175 11.62 4.08 12.74
N ILE A 176 11.52 5.17 13.53
CA ILE A 176 10.24 5.62 14.09
C ILE A 176 9.39 6.38 13.07
N LEU A 177 9.99 7.07 12.10
CA LEU A 177 9.24 7.93 11.17
C LEU A 177 9.13 7.34 9.75
N TRP A 178 9.82 6.25 9.46
CA TRP A 178 9.74 5.60 8.15
C TRP A 178 9.44 4.10 8.26
N ILE A 179 10.30 3.30 8.91
CA ILE A 179 10.16 1.83 8.92
C ILE A 179 8.91 1.39 9.70
N ILE A 180 8.74 1.85 10.94
CA ILE A 180 7.58 1.50 11.77
C ILE A 180 6.26 1.99 11.16
N PRO A 181 6.13 3.25 10.69
CA PRO A 181 4.91 3.71 10.03
C PRO A 181 4.57 2.93 8.75
N SER A 182 5.59 2.56 7.97
CA SER A 182 5.41 1.72 6.78
C SER A 182 4.82 0.35 7.17
N PHE A 183 5.38 -0.30 8.19
CA PHE A 183 4.89 -1.58 8.70
C PHE A 183 3.45 -1.49 9.22
N ILE A 184 3.16 -0.50 10.06
CA ILE A 184 1.82 -0.29 10.62
C ILE A 184 0.83 0.10 9.50
N GLY A 185 1.24 0.98 8.60
CA GLY A 185 0.40 1.42 7.48
C GLY A 185 -0.06 0.25 6.60
N ILE A 186 0.86 -0.62 6.20
CA ILE A 186 0.54 -1.82 5.41
C ILE A 186 -0.39 -2.77 6.20
N GLY A 187 -0.13 -2.97 7.49
CA GLY A 187 -1.00 -3.79 8.34
C GLY A 187 -2.43 -3.24 8.44
N LEU A 188 -2.58 -1.93 8.60
CA LEU A 188 -3.88 -1.26 8.63
C LEU A 188 -4.59 -1.36 7.26
N LEU A 189 -3.86 -1.17 6.17
CA LEU A 189 -4.40 -1.33 4.81
C LEU A 189 -4.91 -2.75 4.60
N SER A 190 -4.10 -3.75 4.94
CA SER A 190 -4.51 -5.15 4.84
C SER A 190 -5.72 -5.45 5.73
N TYR A 191 -5.81 -4.88 6.92
CA TYR A 191 -6.98 -5.06 7.77
C TYR A 191 -8.24 -4.45 7.16
N ILE A 192 -8.16 -3.24 6.62
CA ILE A 192 -9.32 -2.50 6.11
C ILE A 192 -9.75 -3.00 4.73
N PHE A 193 -8.80 -3.25 3.81
CA PHE A 193 -9.11 -3.59 2.42
C PHE A 193 -9.15 -5.10 2.15
N ASP A 194 -8.37 -5.91 2.90
CA ASP A 194 -8.32 -7.35 2.64
C ASP A 194 -9.15 -8.13 3.67
N TYR A 195 -8.95 -7.89 4.98
CA TYR A 195 -9.64 -8.66 6.01
C TYR A 195 -11.11 -8.29 6.13
N LEU A 196 -11.44 -7.01 6.33
CA LEU A 196 -12.81 -6.61 6.60
C LEU A 196 -13.79 -6.97 5.46
N PRO A 197 -13.49 -6.73 4.17
CA PRO A 197 -14.37 -7.12 3.07
C PRO A 197 -14.52 -8.63 2.92
N HIS A 198 -13.53 -9.42 3.34
CA HIS A 198 -13.46 -10.87 3.09
C HIS A 198 -13.68 -11.75 4.32
N ARG A 199 -13.82 -11.20 5.54
CA ARG A 199 -13.80 -11.95 6.81
C ARG A 199 -14.87 -13.04 6.98
N ASN A 200 -15.98 -12.95 6.27
CA ASN A 200 -17.11 -13.87 6.41
C ASN A 200 -17.40 -14.70 5.16
N HIS A 201 -16.44 -14.77 4.23
CA HIS A 201 -16.67 -15.46 2.96
C HIS A 201 -16.37 -16.95 3.04
N LYS A 202 -17.44 -17.75 2.86
CA LYS A 202 -17.38 -19.21 2.77
C LYS A 202 -17.22 -19.72 1.33
N HIS A 203 -17.35 -18.85 0.33
CA HIS A 203 -17.41 -19.22 -1.09
C HIS A 203 -16.32 -18.54 -1.90
N ILE A 204 -15.90 -19.21 -2.97
CA ILE A 204 -14.82 -18.82 -3.88
C ILE A 204 -15.30 -17.76 -4.90
N ASP A 205 -16.60 -17.51 -4.97
CA ASP A 205 -17.17 -16.60 -5.97
C ASP A 205 -16.83 -15.13 -5.66
N LYS A 206 -16.09 -14.53 -6.59
CA LYS A 206 -15.56 -13.17 -6.52
C LYS A 206 -16.66 -12.10 -6.41
N TYR A 207 -17.81 -12.33 -7.03
CA TYR A 207 -18.84 -11.30 -7.18
C TYR A 207 -19.98 -11.38 -6.15
N THR A 208 -20.21 -12.55 -5.57
CA THR A 208 -21.32 -12.79 -4.65
C THR A 208 -20.99 -12.49 -3.19
N HIS A 209 -19.71 -12.39 -2.84
CA HIS A 209 -19.28 -12.37 -1.44
C HIS A 209 -18.29 -11.25 -1.07
N THR A 210 -17.88 -10.40 -2.01
CA THR A 210 -17.17 -9.16 -1.68
C THR A 210 -18.19 -8.11 -1.26
N LYS A 211 -18.30 -7.85 0.04
CA LYS A 211 -19.21 -6.83 0.57
C LYS A 211 -18.50 -5.49 0.59
N MET A 212 -19.11 -4.49 -0.01
CA MET A 212 -18.78 -3.10 0.27
C MET A 212 -18.99 -2.80 1.76
N THR A 213 -18.24 -1.88 2.27
CA THR A 213 -18.07 -1.58 3.70
C THR A 213 -19.32 -1.18 4.51
N ASP A 214 -20.46 -0.98 3.89
CA ASP A 214 -21.72 -0.57 4.54
C ASP A 214 -22.23 -1.51 5.64
N GLY A 215 -21.70 -2.70 5.75
CA GLY A 215 -22.07 -3.67 6.77
C GLY A 215 -20.95 -4.06 7.74
N LEU A 216 -19.80 -3.41 7.70
CA LEU A 216 -18.60 -3.87 8.40
C LEU A 216 -18.49 -3.39 9.85
N LEU A 217 -19.04 -2.23 10.12
CA LEU A 217 -19.22 -1.72 11.47
C LEU A 217 -20.72 -1.68 11.71
N THR A 218 -21.20 -2.50 12.62
CA THR A 218 -22.56 -2.46 13.15
C THR A 218 -22.84 -1.15 13.93
N LEU A 219 -22.14 -0.09 13.61
CA LEU A 219 -22.44 1.24 14.04
C LEU A 219 -23.57 1.75 13.14
N ASN A 220 -24.79 1.56 13.60
CA ASN A 220 -26.03 2.15 13.09
C ASN A 220 -25.98 3.71 13.14
N ASN A 221 -24.84 4.29 12.80
CA ASN A 221 -24.59 5.71 12.95
C ASN A 221 -24.07 6.29 11.62
N LYS A 222 -24.78 7.28 11.11
CA LYS A 222 -24.38 8.08 9.95
C LYS A 222 -22.91 8.57 10.01
N ILE A 223 -22.38 8.78 11.21
CA ILE A 223 -21.01 9.20 11.48
C ILE A 223 -20.02 8.06 11.17
N GLY A 224 -20.31 6.82 11.55
CA GLY A 224 -19.46 5.65 11.27
C GLY A 224 -19.34 5.37 9.77
N ASN A 225 -20.44 5.49 9.03
CA ASN A 225 -20.45 5.31 7.58
C ASN A 225 -19.67 6.40 6.85
N ASN A 226 -19.72 7.65 7.32
CA ASN A 226 -18.94 8.74 6.74
C ASN A 226 -17.42 8.57 7.01
N ILE A 227 -17.03 8.11 8.21
CA ILE A 227 -15.62 7.85 8.53
C ILE A 227 -15.10 6.71 7.66
N ILE A 228 -15.87 5.64 7.45
CA ILE A 228 -15.47 4.52 6.60
C ILE A 228 -15.35 4.96 5.15
N SER A 229 -16.30 5.73 4.62
CA SER A 229 -16.21 6.22 3.24
C SER A 229 -14.98 7.09 3.01
N ILE A 230 -14.56 7.86 4.01
CA ILE A 230 -13.31 8.66 3.95
C ILE A 230 -12.06 7.77 3.99
N LEU A 231 -12.10 6.63 4.73
CA LEU A 231 -10.96 5.72 4.86
C LEU A 231 -10.83 4.74 3.68
N THR A 232 -11.87 4.57 2.88
CA THR A 232 -11.94 3.59 1.78
C THR A 232 -12.10 4.22 0.39
N CYS A 233 -12.11 5.56 0.28
CA CYS A 233 -12.13 6.30 -1.00
C CYS A 233 -10.77 6.38 -1.65
#